data_8661e016ec1e26286c0124cd3f005210
#
_entry.id   8661e016ec1e26286c0124cd3f005210
#
_cell.length_a   1.000
_cell.length_b   1.000
_cell.length_c   1.000
_cell.angle_alpha   90.00
_cell.angle_beta   90.00
_cell.angle_gamma   90.00
#
_symmetry.space_group_name_H-M   'P 1'
#
loop_
_entity.id
_entity.type
_entity.pdbx_description
1 polymer ?
#
loop_
_entity_poly.entity_id
_entity_poly.type
_entity_poly.pdbx_seq_one_letter_code
_entity_poly.pdbx_strand_id
1 'polypeptide(L)'
;MKGFNNKFENLPDYILKITHQIWEEKDVNSIMEYYAENIPVRSPMGIIYGPNTVVDATNATLDEFPDRHLLGEDVIWIGNEDEGFLSSHRILSKATHVKDGLYGKATNKKLVYRVIADCACKNNQVYDEWLVRDQGAIVRQLEIDPKKYAAILIKQEGGIKNCIKPFDKNSSQESSYTPPILSKNNIADQYAENLENILNINSKSTIEKNYDRSVQQYQPGGFVCYGIDDVTNFWLNLRQSFPDALFRIEHKSFTVEENQPKKVAIRWSLVGKHSGNGIFGQASNSEIYIMGINHAEIGPRGIKNEWVLFDETAIWKQILIKTG
;
A
#
# COMPACT_ATOMS: atom_id res chain seq x y z
N MET A 1 -8.77 21.93 13.60
CA MET A 1 -9.75 20.96 13.06
C MET A 1 -10.75 20.58 14.16
N LYS A 2 -12.04 20.60 13.85
CA LYS A 2 -13.12 20.24 14.80
C LYS A 2 -12.97 18.77 15.26
N GLY A 3 -13.02 18.54 16.56
CA GLY A 3 -12.87 17.20 17.15
C GLY A 3 -11.41 16.69 17.26
N PHE A 4 -10.43 17.41 16.73
CA PHE A 4 -9.02 17.08 16.88
C PHE A 4 -8.35 17.94 17.95
N ASN A 5 -7.25 17.44 18.52
CA ASN A 5 -6.47 18.19 19.47
C ASN A 5 -5.90 19.46 18.82
N ASN A 6 -5.91 20.57 19.54
CA ASN A 6 -5.47 21.88 19.06
C ASN A 6 -3.96 21.94 18.68
N LYS A 7 -3.17 20.94 19.04
CA LYS A 7 -1.77 20.81 18.60
C LYS A 7 -1.62 20.51 17.11
N PHE A 8 -2.70 20.10 16.44
CA PHE A 8 -2.72 19.77 15.02
C PHE A 8 -3.35 20.88 14.18
N GLU A 9 -2.59 21.41 13.23
CA GLU A 9 -3.01 22.54 12.39
C GLU A 9 -4.00 22.11 11.30
N ASN A 10 -3.75 20.96 10.70
CA ASN A 10 -4.55 20.38 9.61
C ASN A 10 -4.38 18.85 9.58
N LEU A 11 -5.07 18.17 8.66
CA LEU A 11 -5.00 16.71 8.55
C LEU A 11 -3.59 16.19 8.20
N PRO A 12 -2.86 16.72 7.22
CA PRO A 12 -1.47 16.32 7.00
C PRO A 12 -0.58 16.46 8.24
N ASP A 13 -0.70 17.56 8.98
CA ASP A 13 0.04 17.78 10.23
C ASP A 13 -0.32 16.74 11.30
N TYR A 14 -1.62 16.39 11.44
CA TYR A 14 -2.07 15.31 12.31
C TYR A 14 -1.40 13.98 11.95
N ILE A 15 -1.50 13.56 10.69
CA ILE A 15 -0.95 12.28 10.22
C ILE A 15 0.57 12.21 10.41
N LEU A 16 1.30 13.26 10.05
CA LEU A 16 2.75 13.31 10.17
C LEU A 16 3.20 13.30 11.64
N LYS A 17 2.54 14.07 12.52
CA LYS A 17 2.90 14.15 13.93
C LYS A 17 2.59 12.86 14.68
N ILE A 18 1.44 12.21 14.46
CA ILE A 18 1.14 10.94 15.12
C ILE A 18 2.09 9.83 14.63
N THR A 19 2.41 9.81 13.32
CA THR A 19 3.40 8.87 12.78
C THR A 19 4.77 9.08 13.42
N HIS A 20 5.23 10.32 13.55
CA HIS A 20 6.50 10.65 14.21
C HIS A 20 6.49 10.23 15.68
N GLN A 21 5.45 10.58 16.43
CA GLN A 21 5.33 10.25 17.85
C GLN A 21 5.37 8.73 18.08
N ILE A 22 4.57 7.96 17.34
CA ILE A 22 4.49 6.51 17.50
C ILE A 22 5.80 5.81 17.11
N TRP A 23 6.36 6.16 15.95
CA TRP A 23 7.39 5.36 15.29
C TRP A 23 8.82 5.89 15.47
N GLU A 24 9.02 7.21 15.59
CA GLU A 24 10.34 7.81 15.73
C GLU A 24 10.66 8.15 17.18
N GLU A 25 9.71 8.73 17.92
CA GLU A 25 9.83 8.90 19.37
C GLU A 25 9.60 7.60 20.14
N LYS A 26 9.05 6.56 19.46
CA LYS A 26 8.73 5.24 20.00
C LYS A 26 7.74 5.27 21.15
N ASP A 27 6.86 6.28 21.15
CA ASP A 27 5.72 6.35 22.05
C ASP A 27 4.59 5.46 21.54
N VAL A 28 4.86 4.13 21.53
CA VAL A 28 3.94 3.12 20.98
C VAL A 28 2.60 3.11 21.71
N ASN A 29 2.58 3.47 23.00
CA ASN A 29 1.35 3.54 23.77
C ASN A 29 0.39 4.65 23.29
N SER A 30 0.88 5.67 22.60
CA SER A 30 0.03 6.70 22.00
C SER A 30 -0.92 6.15 20.91
N ILE A 31 -0.68 4.96 20.39
CA ILE A 31 -1.63 4.22 19.54
C ILE A 31 -2.99 4.09 20.25
N MET A 32 -3.02 3.89 21.56
CA MET A 32 -4.26 3.78 22.35
C MET A 32 -5.07 5.08 22.35
N GLU A 33 -4.44 6.24 22.14
CA GLU A 33 -5.11 7.54 21.99
C GLU A 33 -5.62 7.77 20.57
N TYR A 34 -4.78 7.43 19.57
CA TYR A 34 -5.03 7.80 18.18
C TYR A 34 -5.79 6.77 17.36
N TYR A 35 -5.95 5.52 17.84
CA TYR A 35 -6.66 4.48 17.13
C TYR A 35 -7.97 4.15 17.81
N ALA A 36 -9.05 4.04 17.04
CA ALA A 36 -10.36 3.67 17.58
C ALA A 36 -10.35 2.25 18.15
N GLU A 37 -11.18 2.01 19.17
CA GLU A 37 -11.23 0.74 19.93
C GLU A 37 -11.38 -0.51 19.04
N ASN A 38 -12.21 -0.43 18.00
CA ASN A 38 -12.50 -1.55 17.10
C ASN A 38 -11.93 -1.35 15.70
N ILE A 39 -10.89 -0.55 15.55
CA ILE A 39 -10.31 -0.27 14.24
C ILE A 39 -9.91 -1.55 13.50
N PRO A 40 -10.37 -1.77 12.26
CA PRO A 40 -9.79 -2.75 11.37
C PRO A 40 -8.56 -2.16 10.66
N VAL A 41 -7.42 -2.83 10.76
CA VAL A 41 -6.23 -2.53 9.95
C VAL A 41 -6.06 -3.64 8.93
N ARG A 42 -6.30 -3.31 7.67
CA ARG A 42 -6.25 -4.24 6.54
C ARG A 42 -4.91 -4.14 5.84
N SER A 43 -4.32 -5.27 5.57
CA SER A 43 -3.09 -5.36 4.77
C SER A 43 -3.19 -6.53 3.79
N PRO A 44 -2.32 -6.62 2.78
CA PRO A 44 -2.26 -7.79 1.90
C PRO A 44 -2.08 -9.12 2.65
N MET A 45 -1.51 -9.10 3.85
CA MET A 45 -1.28 -10.29 4.69
C MET A 45 -2.47 -10.66 5.58
N GLY A 46 -3.54 -9.85 5.64
CA GLY A 46 -4.74 -10.12 6.44
C GLY A 46 -5.27 -8.88 7.14
N ILE A 47 -6.13 -9.11 8.13
CA ILE A 47 -6.77 -8.06 8.93
C ILE A 47 -6.42 -8.27 10.40
N ILE A 48 -6.09 -7.18 11.10
CA ILE A 48 -6.01 -7.14 12.56
C ILE A 48 -7.02 -6.13 13.10
N TYR A 49 -7.44 -6.29 14.33
CA TYR A 49 -8.47 -5.46 14.95
C TYR A 49 -7.99 -4.87 16.28
N GLY A 50 -8.32 -3.62 16.48
CA GLY A 50 -8.14 -2.89 17.72
C GLY A 50 -6.71 -2.42 17.99
N PRO A 51 -6.55 -1.35 18.82
CA PRO A 51 -5.28 -0.70 19.06
C PRO A 51 -4.26 -1.59 19.77
N ASN A 52 -4.68 -2.50 20.66
CA ASN A 52 -3.76 -3.42 21.33
C ASN A 52 -3.00 -4.30 20.34
N THR A 53 -3.70 -4.86 19.34
CA THR A 53 -3.06 -5.70 18.31
C THR A 53 -2.10 -4.86 17.44
N VAL A 54 -2.42 -3.59 17.19
CA VAL A 54 -1.53 -2.65 16.49
C VAL A 54 -0.28 -2.36 17.33
N VAL A 55 -0.43 -2.16 18.65
CA VAL A 55 0.70 -2.01 19.58
C VAL A 55 1.62 -3.22 19.54
N ASP A 56 1.06 -4.44 19.62
CA ASP A 56 1.85 -5.67 19.58
C ASP A 56 2.62 -5.81 18.25
N ALA A 57 1.96 -5.57 17.12
CA ALA A 57 2.59 -5.60 15.80
C ALA A 57 3.68 -4.52 15.63
N THR A 58 3.45 -3.34 16.21
CA THR A 58 4.42 -2.23 16.22
C THR A 58 5.66 -2.60 17.04
N ASN A 59 5.47 -3.11 18.25
CA ASN A 59 6.55 -3.55 19.12
C ASN A 59 7.38 -4.67 18.46
N ALA A 60 6.74 -5.67 17.86
CA ALA A 60 7.42 -6.73 17.13
C ALA A 60 8.29 -6.18 15.98
N THR A 61 7.78 -5.18 15.25
CA THR A 61 8.55 -4.53 14.18
C THR A 61 9.73 -3.71 14.73
N LEU A 62 9.53 -2.96 15.81
CA LEU A 62 10.59 -2.17 16.45
C LEU A 62 11.63 -3.05 17.15
N ASP A 63 11.24 -4.24 17.59
CA ASP A 63 12.18 -5.21 18.15
C ASP A 63 13.14 -5.74 17.08
N GLU A 64 12.65 -6.04 15.88
CA GLU A 64 13.48 -6.50 14.76
C GLU A 64 14.27 -5.35 14.11
N PHE A 65 13.69 -4.15 14.07
CA PHE A 65 14.25 -2.94 13.44
C PHE A 65 14.25 -1.75 14.42
N PRO A 66 15.10 -1.75 15.46
CA PRO A 66 15.06 -0.75 16.53
C PRO A 66 15.45 0.67 16.10
N ASP A 67 16.14 0.81 14.98
CA ASP A 67 16.54 2.09 14.37
C ASP A 67 15.62 2.55 13.24
N ARG A 68 14.41 1.96 13.15
CA ARG A 68 13.46 2.27 12.08
C ARG A 68 13.01 3.72 12.14
N HIS A 69 13.05 4.38 10.96
CA HIS A 69 12.52 5.70 10.71
C HIS A 69 11.42 5.65 9.64
N LEU A 70 10.37 6.45 9.85
CA LEU A 70 9.26 6.60 8.93
C LEU A 70 9.19 8.05 8.43
N LEU A 71 9.85 8.30 7.30
CA LEU A 71 9.89 9.62 6.69
C LEU A 71 8.65 9.83 5.81
N GLY A 72 7.73 10.70 6.22
CA GLY A 72 6.57 11.06 5.42
C GLY A 72 7.01 11.75 4.13
N GLU A 73 6.74 11.13 2.97
CA GLU A 73 7.02 11.71 1.66
C GLU A 73 5.86 12.59 1.19
N ASP A 74 4.62 12.19 1.46
CA ASP A 74 3.42 12.90 1.02
C ASP A 74 2.16 12.45 1.78
N VAL A 75 1.18 13.34 1.91
CA VAL A 75 -0.16 13.04 2.43
C VAL A 75 -1.19 13.60 1.45
N ILE A 76 -1.83 12.73 0.70
CA ILE A 76 -2.93 13.08 -0.21
C ILE A 76 -4.23 12.75 0.52
N TRP A 77 -5.17 13.68 0.56
CA TRP A 77 -6.34 13.52 1.41
C TRP A 77 -7.62 14.11 0.84
N ILE A 78 -8.74 13.69 1.40
CA ILE A 78 -10.07 14.15 1.04
C ILE A 78 -10.97 14.08 2.28
N GLY A 79 -12.05 14.84 2.28
CA GLY A 79 -13.03 14.84 3.36
C GLY A 79 -13.13 16.19 4.04
N ASN A 80 -13.88 16.21 5.14
CA ASN A 80 -14.11 17.38 5.95
C ASN A 80 -14.33 17.01 7.43
N GLU A 81 -14.46 18.02 8.28
CA GLU A 81 -14.56 17.86 9.73
C GLU A 81 -15.87 17.18 10.19
N ASP A 82 -16.96 17.31 9.44
CA ASP A 82 -18.26 16.78 9.81
C ASP A 82 -18.45 15.31 9.39
N GLU A 83 -17.96 14.95 8.22
CA GLU A 83 -18.08 13.59 7.67
C GLU A 83 -16.86 12.71 8.03
N GLY A 84 -15.72 13.33 8.28
CA GLY A 84 -14.43 12.70 8.48
C GLY A 84 -13.52 12.86 7.26
N PHE A 85 -12.28 12.45 7.42
CA PHE A 85 -11.24 12.54 6.42
C PHE A 85 -10.75 11.15 6.05
N LEU A 86 -10.25 11.00 4.82
CA LEU A 86 -9.36 9.91 4.46
C LEU A 86 -8.04 10.49 3.95
N SER A 87 -6.95 10.10 4.59
CA SER A 87 -5.59 10.41 4.16
C SER A 87 -4.98 9.19 3.48
N SER A 88 -4.20 9.40 2.43
CA SER A 88 -3.30 8.42 1.84
C SER A 88 -1.88 8.90 2.08
N HIS A 89 -1.18 8.26 3.02
CA HIS A 89 0.13 8.66 3.50
C HIS A 89 1.22 7.78 2.89
N ARG A 90 2.07 8.36 2.04
CA ARG A 90 3.24 7.69 1.49
C ARG A 90 4.44 7.93 2.37
N ILE A 91 5.09 6.86 2.77
CA ILE A 91 6.17 6.82 3.76
C ILE A 91 7.39 6.14 3.15
N LEU A 92 8.56 6.76 3.28
CA LEU A 92 9.85 6.11 3.07
C LEU A 92 10.36 5.59 4.42
N SER A 93 10.46 4.28 4.55
CA SER A 93 11.01 3.65 5.75
C SER A 93 12.47 3.31 5.56
N LYS A 94 13.28 3.60 6.59
CA LYS A 94 14.68 3.20 6.70
C LYS A 94 14.85 2.37 7.97
N ALA A 95 15.64 1.30 7.89
CA ALA A 95 15.90 0.41 9.02
C ALA A 95 17.20 -0.35 8.83
N THR A 96 17.74 -0.92 9.90
CA THR A 96 18.84 -1.89 9.84
C THR A 96 18.37 -3.23 10.42
N HIS A 97 18.58 -4.32 9.69
CA HIS A 97 18.21 -5.66 10.14
C HIS A 97 19.22 -6.18 11.16
N VAL A 98 19.05 -5.80 12.44
CA VAL A 98 20.03 -6.04 13.52
C VAL A 98 19.67 -7.20 14.43
N LYS A 99 18.46 -7.77 14.34
CA LYS A 99 18.00 -8.88 15.18
C LYS A 99 17.45 -10.02 14.33
N ASP A 100 17.51 -11.21 14.91
CA ASP A 100 16.83 -12.40 14.37
C ASP A 100 15.31 -12.21 14.48
N GLY A 101 14.58 -12.54 13.42
CA GLY A 101 13.14 -12.33 13.36
C GLY A 101 12.47 -13.01 12.17
N LEU A 102 11.42 -12.39 11.65
CA LEU A 102 10.64 -12.91 10.52
C LEU A 102 11.46 -13.10 9.24
N TYR A 103 12.52 -12.31 9.07
CA TYR A 103 13.42 -12.37 7.92
C TYR A 103 14.64 -13.27 8.13
N GLY A 104 14.69 -14.01 9.22
CA GLY A 104 15.78 -14.93 9.59
C GLY A 104 16.80 -14.28 10.51
N LYS A 105 18.08 -14.68 10.35
CA LYS A 105 19.18 -14.16 11.17
C LYS A 105 19.54 -12.73 10.79
N ALA A 106 19.90 -11.92 11.81
CA ALA A 106 20.38 -10.56 11.64
C ALA A 106 21.51 -10.47 10.60
N THR A 107 21.35 -9.58 9.64
CA THR A 107 22.31 -9.39 8.53
C THR A 107 23.11 -8.10 8.65
N ASN A 108 22.70 -7.18 9.52
CA ASN A 108 23.18 -5.79 9.62
C ASN A 108 23.07 -4.98 8.32
N LYS A 109 22.24 -5.43 7.38
CA LYS A 109 21.96 -4.70 6.14
C LYS A 109 21.02 -3.53 6.40
N LYS A 110 21.32 -2.40 5.77
CA LYS A 110 20.44 -1.23 5.75
C LYS A 110 19.35 -1.44 4.70
N LEU A 111 18.14 -1.15 5.08
CA LEU A 111 16.93 -1.32 4.27
C LEU A 111 16.29 0.04 4.00
N VAL A 112 15.78 0.20 2.78
CA VAL A 112 14.96 1.34 2.36
C VAL A 112 13.76 0.80 1.60
N TYR A 113 12.55 1.06 2.09
CA TYR A 113 11.32 0.57 1.46
C TYR A 113 10.17 1.53 1.69
N ARG A 114 9.13 1.42 0.88
CA ARG A 114 7.94 2.27 1.02
C ARG A 114 6.80 1.55 1.71
N VAL A 115 5.98 2.37 2.34
CA VAL A 115 4.68 2.00 2.89
C VAL A 115 3.70 3.07 2.42
N ILE A 116 2.48 2.66 2.05
CA ILE A 116 1.37 3.59 1.86
C ILE A 116 0.22 3.14 2.76
N ALA A 117 -0.29 4.09 3.55
CA ALA A 117 -1.40 3.86 4.46
C ALA A 117 -2.56 4.80 4.12
N ASP A 118 -3.72 4.23 3.83
CA ASP A 118 -4.98 4.96 3.76
C ASP A 118 -5.64 4.91 5.13
N CYS A 119 -5.80 6.07 5.78
CA CYS A 119 -6.35 6.19 7.13
C CYS A 119 -7.60 7.04 7.12
N ALA A 120 -8.74 6.47 7.52
CA ALA A 120 -9.94 7.23 7.79
C ALA A 120 -9.87 7.83 9.20
N CYS A 121 -10.01 9.16 9.30
CA CYS A 121 -9.76 9.92 10.52
C CYS A 121 -10.97 10.79 10.88
N LYS A 122 -11.36 10.76 12.15
CA LYS A 122 -12.39 11.65 12.73
C LYS A 122 -12.21 11.75 14.24
N ASN A 123 -12.51 12.89 14.82
CA ASN A 123 -12.47 13.10 16.27
C ASN A 123 -11.16 12.66 16.93
N ASN A 124 -10.03 13.06 16.34
CA ASN A 124 -8.67 12.75 16.80
C ASN A 124 -8.30 11.26 16.73
N GLN A 125 -9.05 10.43 16.01
CA GLN A 125 -8.79 8.99 15.89
C GLN A 125 -8.76 8.55 14.44
N VAL A 126 -7.88 7.60 14.15
CA VAL A 126 -7.91 6.73 12.99
C VAL A 126 -8.90 5.60 13.32
N TYR A 127 -9.97 5.46 12.55
CA TYR A 127 -11.01 4.48 12.82
C TYR A 127 -11.16 3.38 11.77
N ASP A 128 -10.41 3.52 10.65
CA ASP A 128 -10.31 2.52 9.59
C ASP A 128 -9.00 2.69 8.86
N GLU A 129 -8.30 1.59 8.51
CA GLU A 129 -6.98 1.65 7.89
C GLU A 129 -6.78 0.56 6.84
N TRP A 130 -6.12 0.92 5.72
CA TRP A 130 -5.57 0.01 4.72
C TRP A 130 -4.08 0.31 4.56
N LEU A 131 -3.26 -0.68 4.82
CA LEU A 131 -1.79 -0.56 4.85
C LEU A 131 -1.15 -1.48 3.82
N VAL A 132 -0.40 -0.93 2.88
CA VAL A 132 0.44 -1.68 1.95
C VAL A 132 1.90 -1.36 2.21
N ARG A 133 2.69 -2.39 2.53
CA ARG A 133 4.14 -2.31 2.72
C ARG A 133 4.85 -3.01 1.55
N ASP A 134 5.92 -2.43 1.05
CA ASP A 134 6.79 -3.07 0.05
C ASP A 134 7.64 -4.18 0.69
N GLN A 135 6.98 -5.31 0.98
CA GLN A 135 7.63 -6.46 1.55
C GLN A 135 8.65 -7.09 0.58
N GLY A 136 8.36 -7.00 -0.72
CA GLY A 136 9.26 -7.42 -1.78
C GLY A 136 10.60 -6.68 -1.75
N ALA A 137 10.58 -5.36 -1.51
CA ALA A 137 11.80 -4.57 -1.37
C ALA A 137 12.63 -4.98 -0.14
N ILE A 138 11.98 -5.25 1.00
CA ILE A 138 12.67 -5.70 2.21
C ILE A 138 13.41 -7.01 1.93
N VAL A 139 12.69 -8.04 1.47
CA VAL A 139 13.28 -9.38 1.30
C VAL A 139 14.38 -9.40 0.24
N ARG A 140 14.23 -8.65 -0.88
CA ARG A 140 15.29 -8.55 -1.89
C ARG A 140 16.57 -7.90 -1.37
N GLN A 141 16.46 -6.84 -0.58
CA GLN A 141 17.63 -6.21 0.05
C GLN A 141 18.32 -7.15 1.06
N LEU A 142 17.58 -8.09 1.63
CA LEU A 142 18.11 -9.16 2.47
C LEU A 142 18.58 -10.39 1.66
N GLU A 143 18.55 -10.32 0.32
CA GLU A 143 18.94 -11.41 -0.59
C GLU A 143 18.04 -12.64 -0.47
N ILE A 144 16.78 -12.42 -0.09
CA ILE A 144 15.76 -13.47 -0.02
C ILE A 144 14.81 -13.29 -1.22
N ASP A 145 14.59 -14.36 -1.97
CA ASP A 145 13.59 -14.38 -3.03
C ASP A 145 12.16 -14.27 -2.43
N PRO A 146 11.25 -13.41 -2.97
CA PRO A 146 9.90 -13.22 -2.43
C PRO A 146 9.06 -14.49 -2.33
N LYS A 147 9.18 -15.41 -3.29
CA LYS A 147 8.47 -16.70 -3.26
C LYS A 147 9.02 -17.59 -2.14
N LYS A 148 10.34 -17.62 -2.00
CA LYS A 148 11.02 -18.36 -0.91
C LYS A 148 10.63 -17.82 0.45
N TYR A 149 10.54 -16.49 0.60
CA TYR A 149 10.08 -15.85 1.84
C TYR A 149 8.64 -16.25 2.16
N ALA A 150 7.74 -16.21 1.19
CA ALA A 150 6.35 -16.63 1.39
C ALA A 150 6.25 -18.11 1.84
N ALA A 151 7.09 -19.00 1.29
CA ALA A 151 7.17 -20.40 1.75
C ALA A 151 7.68 -20.53 3.19
N ILE A 152 8.68 -19.71 3.58
CA ILE A 152 9.20 -19.67 4.96
C ILE A 152 8.09 -19.22 5.92
N LEU A 153 7.34 -18.15 5.59
CA LEU A 153 6.23 -17.67 6.41
C LEU A 153 5.17 -18.76 6.62
N ILE A 154 4.74 -19.41 5.54
CA ILE A 154 3.76 -20.52 5.64
C ILE A 154 4.25 -21.61 6.60
N LYS A 155 5.54 -21.96 6.52
CA LYS A 155 6.13 -22.97 7.41
C LYS A 155 6.17 -22.52 8.86
N GLN A 156 6.61 -21.27 9.12
CA GLN A 156 6.72 -20.70 10.46
C GLN A 156 5.35 -20.57 11.15
N GLU A 157 4.31 -20.28 10.37
CA GLU A 157 2.93 -20.14 10.82
C GLU A 157 2.20 -21.50 10.99
N GLY A 158 2.91 -22.63 10.89
CA GLY A 158 2.36 -23.96 11.12
C GLY A 158 1.85 -24.70 9.86
N GLY A 159 2.32 -24.30 8.67
CA GLY A 159 2.01 -24.92 7.39
C GLY A 159 0.70 -24.43 6.77
N ILE A 160 0.39 -24.92 5.57
CA ILE A 160 -0.74 -24.44 4.74
C ILE A 160 -2.08 -24.42 5.47
N LYS A 161 -2.33 -25.40 6.35
CA LYS A 161 -3.61 -25.48 7.07
C LYS A 161 -3.77 -24.41 8.14
N ASN A 162 -2.67 -24.05 8.81
CA ASN A 162 -2.67 -23.18 10.00
C ASN A 162 -2.17 -21.77 9.75
N CYS A 163 -1.51 -21.53 8.61
CA CYS A 163 -0.94 -20.21 8.33
C CYS A 163 -2.01 -19.12 8.28
N ILE A 164 -1.60 -17.91 8.65
CA ILE A 164 -2.40 -16.69 8.50
C ILE A 164 -2.74 -16.56 7.01
N LYS A 165 -4.04 -16.44 6.72
CA LYS A 165 -4.50 -16.31 5.33
C LYS A 165 -4.30 -14.87 4.87
N PRO A 166 -3.70 -14.64 3.70
CA PRO A 166 -3.69 -13.34 3.07
C PRO A 166 -5.10 -12.79 2.89
N PHE A 167 -5.20 -11.48 2.78
CA PHE A 167 -6.44 -10.80 2.43
C PHE A 167 -6.97 -11.34 1.10
N ASP A 168 -8.25 -11.69 1.04
CA ASP A 168 -8.90 -12.26 -0.13
C ASP A 168 -10.28 -11.63 -0.40
N LYS A 169 -10.97 -12.11 -1.43
CA LYS A 169 -12.30 -11.61 -1.81
C LYS A 169 -13.39 -11.82 -0.74
N ASN A 170 -13.17 -12.72 0.22
CA ASN A 170 -14.10 -13.02 1.30
C ASN A 170 -13.74 -12.25 2.59
N SER A 171 -12.57 -11.60 2.60
CA SER A 171 -12.15 -10.75 3.70
C SER A 171 -13.05 -9.54 3.81
N SER A 172 -13.31 -9.06 5.04
CA SER A 172 -14.21 -7.93 5.27
C SER A 172 -13.70 -6.66 4.59
N GLN A 173 -14.49 -6.17 3.62
CA GLN A 173 -14.30 -4.89 2.94
C GLN A 173 -15.12 -3.78 3.60
N GLU A 174 -15.95 -4.12 4.59
CA GLU A 174 -16.82 -3.16 5.26
C GLU A 174 -16.00 -2.05 5.89
N SER A 175 -16.34 -0.82 5.55
CA SER A 175 -15.74 0.40 6.08
C SER A 175 -16.83 1.28 6.66
N SER A 176 -16.54 1.86 7.80
CA SER A 176 -17.38 2.91 8.38
C SER A 176 -17.14 4.28 7.75
N TYR A 177 -16.09 4.41 6.90
CA TYR A 177 -15.81 5.61 6.15
C TYR A 177 -16.71 5.71 4.92
N THR A 178 -17.41 6.83 4.79
CA THR A 178 -18.18 7.17 3.60
C THR A 178 -17.44 8.24 2.82
N PRO A 179 -16.97 7.94 1.58
CA PRO A 179 -16.30 8.94 0.76
C PRO A 179 -17.20 10.14 0.48
N PRO A 180 -16.68 11.37 0.52
CA PRO A 180 -17.45 12.53 0.10
C PRO A 180 -17.77 12.45 -1.41
N ILE A 181 -18.89 13.09 -1.79
CA ILE A 181 -19.28 13.20 -3.19
C ILE A 181 -18.33 14.18 -3.88
N LEU A 182 -17.49 13.67 -4.79
CA LEU A 182 -16.58 14.47 -5.57
C LEU A 182 -17.27 15.12 -6.77
N SER A 183 -16.75 16.27 -7.23
CA SER A 183 -17.13 16.84 -8.53
C SER A 183 -16.79 15.82 -9.63
N LYS A 184 -17.70 15.69 -10.61
CA LYS A 184 -17.46 14.81 -11.76
C LYS A 184 -16.28 15.29 -12.61
N ASN A 185 -15.59 14.33 -13.25
CA ASN A 185 -14.45 14.57 -14.13
C ASN A 185 -13.26 15.27 -13.44
N ASN A 186 -13.10 15.06 -12.15
CA ASN A 186 -11.93 15.53 -11.43
C ASN A 186 -10.68 14.75 -11.84
N ILE A 187 -9.54 15.20 -11.36
CA ILE A 187 -8.24 14.61 -11.69
C ILE A 187 -8.10 13.15 -11.22
N ALA A 188 -8.75 12.79 -10.10
CA ALA A 188 -8.74 11.42 -9.60
C ALA A 188 -9.61 10.50 -10.48
N ASP A 189 -10.73 10.99 -11.02
CA ASP A 189 -11.54 10.25 -12.00
C ASP A 189 -10.73 9.95 -13.26
N GLN A 190 -9.99 10.95 -13.77
CA GLN A 190 -9.15 10.79 -14.97
C GLN A 190 -8.03 9.75 -14.75
N TYR A 191 -7.36 9.81 -13.61
CA TYR A 191 -6.31 8.84 -13.30
C TYR A 191 -6.88 7.43 -13.04
N ALA A 192 -8.02 7.31 -12.37
CA ALA A 192 -8.74 6.05 -12.19
C ALA A 192 -9.12 5.41 -13.53
N GLU A 193 -9.71 6.19 -14.45
CA GLU A 193 -10.03 5.74 -15.80
C GLU A 193 -8.79 5.26 -16.57
N ASN A 194 -7.65 5.95 -16.42
CA ASN A 194 -6.40 5.50 -17.02
C ASN A 194 -6.00 4.12 -16.50
N LEU A 195 -6.04 3.89 -15.19
CA LEU A 195 -5.71 2.58 -14.59
C LEU A 195 -6.69 1.49 -15.04
N GLU A 196 -7.99 1.78 -15.10
CA GLU A 196 -9.00 0.85 -15.59
C GLU A 196 -8.77 0.49 -17.07
N ASN A 197 -8.45 1.45 -17.93
CA ASN A 197 -8.14 1.20 -19.32
C ASN A 197 -6.85 0.40 -19.51
N ILE A 198 -5.82 0.64 -18.68
CA ILE A 198 -4.57 -0.11 -18.70
C ILE A 198 -4.79 -1.56 -18.24
N LEU A 199 -5.50 -1.74 -17.12
CA LEU A 199 -5.59 -3.03 -16.46
C LEU A 199 -6.79 -3.90 -16.88
N ASN A 200 -7.92 -3.32 -17.28
CA ASN A 200 -9.06 -4.12 -17.75
C ASN A 200 -9.05 -4.34 -19.27
N ILE A 201 -8.52 -3.39 -20.04
CA ILE A 201 -8.59 -3.40 -21.52
C ILE A 201 -7.20 -3.61 -22.17
N ASN A 202 -6.13 -3.64 -21.37
CA ASN A 202 -4.74 -3.71 -21.87
C ASN A 202 -4.35 -2.54 -22.81
N SER A 203 -4.85 -1.34 -22.52
CA SER A 203 -4.67 -0.18 -23.41
C SER A 203 -3.28 0.44 -23.28
N LYS A 204 -2.35 0.01 -24.11
CA LYS A 204 -1.03 0.65 -24.23
C LYS A 204 -1.15 2.13 -24.63
N SER A 205 -2.08 2.46 -25.52
CA SER A 205 -2.30 3.83 -25.99
C SER A 205 -2.73 4.79 -24.87
N THR A 206 -3.35 4.29 -23.80
CA THR A 206 -3.66 5.09 -22.61
C THR A 206 -2.40 5.59 -21.93
N ILE A 207 -1.36 4.74 -21.82
CA ILE A 207 -0.07 5.13 -21.25
C ILE A 207 0.60 6.16 -22.16
N GLU A 208 0.69 5.89 -23.45
CA GLU A 208 1.30 6.81 -24.44
C GLU A 208 0.67 8.20 -24.44
N LYS A 209 -0.64 8.30 -24.20
CA LYS A 209 -1.39 9.55 -24.20
C LYS A 209 -1.33 10.31 -22.89
N ASN A 210 -1.33 9.61 -21.75
CA ASN A 210 -1.58 10.24 -20.45
C ASN A 210 -0.35 10.30 -19.52
N TYR A 211 0.76 9.65 -19.90
CA TYR A 211 2.01 9.72 -19.15
C TYR A 211 3.01 10.67 -19.82
N ASP A 212 3.76 11.41 -19.00
CA ASP A 212 4.86 12.23 -19.52
C ASP A 212 5.95 11.32 -20.13
N ARG A 213 6.53 11.72 -21.26
CA ARG A 213 7.61 10.98 -21.91
C ARG A 213 8.77 10.62 -20.95
N SER A 214 9.01 11.46 -19.97
CA SER A 214 10.06 11.27 -18.95
C SER A 214 9.46 10.88 -17.59
N VAL A 215 8.38 10.10 -17.60
CA VAL A 215 7.78 9.57 -16.39
C VAL A 215 8.79 8.74 -15.59
N GLN A 216 8.73 8.89 -14.27
CA GLN A 216 9.43 8.04 -13.33
C GLN A 216 8.41 7.25 -12.52
N GLN A 217 8.50 5.92 -12.56
CA GLN A 217 7.60 5.04 -11.82
C GLN A 217 8.38 4.24 -10.79
N TYR A 218 7.94 4.35 -9.54
CA TYR A 218 8.45 3.55 -8.41
C TYR A 218 7.55 2.33 -8.27
N GLN A 219 8.14 1.15 -8.42
CA GLN A 219 7.43 -0.12 -8.48
C GLN A 219 7.64 -0.95 -7.21
N PRO A 220 6.76 -1.93 -6.92
CA PRO A 220 6.96 -2.91 -5.86
C PRO A 220 8.29 -3.65 -6.02
N GLY A 221 8.88 -4.05 -4.89
CA GLY A 221 10.19 -4.70 -4.88
C GLY A 221 11.37 -3.72 -4.85
N GLY A 222 11.10 -2.42 -4.68
CA GLY A 222 12.11 -1.37 -4.64
C GLY A 222 12.65 -0.97 -6.01
N PHE A 223 11.97 -1.34 -7.09
CA PHE A 223 12.37 -1.00 -8.44
C PHE A 223 11.95 0.43 -8.83
N VAL A 224 12.71 1.02 -9.74
CA VAL A 224 12.38 2.30 -10.36
C VAL A 224 12.57 2.14 -11.87
N CYS A 225 11.61 2.59 -12.64
CA CYS A 225 11.69 2.60 -14.09
C CYS A 225 11.44 3.99 -14.67
N TYR A 226 11.80 4.18 -15.93
CA TYR A 226 11.82 5.48 -16.59
C TYR A 226 11.22 5.41 -18.00
N GLY A 227 10.29 6.31 -18.26
CA GLY A 227 9.70 6.46 -19.58
C GLY A 227 8.55 5.48 -19.88
N ILE A 228 7.93 5.71 -21.01
CA ILE A 228 6.67 5.07 -21.42
C ILE A 228 6.81 3.55 -21.59
N ASP A 229 7.92 3.10 -22.16
CA ASP A 229 8.09 1.66 -22.46
C ASP A 229 8.25 0.83 -21.20
N ASP A 230 9.00 1.32 -20.20
CA ASP A 230 9.17 0.62 -18.93
C ASP A 230 7.85 0.55 -18.15
N VAL A 231 7.12 1.67 -18.07
CA VAL A 231 5.79 1.70 -17.44
C VAL A 231 4.83 0.73 -18.14
N THR A 232 4.85 0.72 -19.46
CA THR A 232 4.02 -0.20 -20.26
C THR A 232 4.38 -1.66 -19.94
N ASN A 233 5.66 -1.99 -19.94
CA ASN A 233 6.13 -3.34 -19.65
C ASN A 233 5.75 -3.80 -18.24
N PHE A 234 5.82 -2.91 -17.25
CA PHE A 234 5.41 -3.23 -15.87
C PHE A 234 3.93 -3.66 -15.81
N TRP A 235 3.03 -2.84 -16.34
CA TRP A 235 1.60 -3.13 -16.28
C TRP A 235 1.21 -4.36 -17.12
N LEU A 236 1.80 -4.51 -18.30
CA LEU A 236 1.57 -5.68 -19.16
C LEU A 236 2.06 -6.98 -18.52
N ASN A 237 3.22 -6.97 -17.88
CA ASN A 237 3.78 -8.14 -17.19
C ASN A 237 2.92 -8.54 -15.98
N LEU A 238 2.41 -7.56 -15.22
CA LEU A 238 1.46 -7.84 -14.15
C LEU A 238 0.20 -8.49 -14.73
N ARG A 239 -0.35 -7.89 -15.77
CA ARG A 239 -1.57 -8.37 -16.43
C ARG A 239 -1.40 -9.75 -17.06
N GLN A 240 -0.23 -10.04 -17.61
CA GLN A 240 0.09 -11.35 -18.18
C GLN A 240 -0.02 -12.50 -17.17
N SER A 241 0.31 -12.24 -15.89
CA SER A 241 0.13 -13.24 -14.83
C SER A 241 -1.33 -13.46 -14.45
N PHE A 242 -2.18 -12.44 -14.64
CA PHE A 242 -3.58 -12.40 -14.20
C PHE A 242 -4.52 -11.93 -15.33
N PRO A 243 -4.54 -12.61 -16.50
CA PRO A 243 -5.23 -12.11 -17.70
C PRO A 243 -6.75 -11.93 -17.50
N ASP A 244 -7.37 -12.74 -16.65
CA ASP A 244 -8.81 -12.74 -16.41
C ASP A 244 -9.21 -12.01 -15.11
N ALA A 245 -8.23 -11.45 -14.38
CA ALA A 245 -8.52 -10.76 -13.14
C ALA A 245 -9.20 -9.41 -13.40
N LEU A 246 -10.17 -9.07 -12.54
CA LEU A 246 -10.90 -7.82 -12.59
C LEU A 246 -10.22 -6.77 -11.72
N PHE A 247 -9.83 -5.67 -12.34
CA PHE A 247 -9.34 -4.48 -11.64
C PHE A 247 -10.52 -3.62 -11.20
N ARG A 248 -10.46 -3.12 -9.97
CA ARG A 248 -11.48 -2.25 -9.38
C ARG A 248 -10.83 -1.10 -8.62
N ILE A 249 -11.41 0.08 -8.75
CA ILE A 249 -11.09 1.24 -7.91
C ILE A 249 -11.88 1.12 -6.60
N GLU A 250 -11.17 1.10 -5.49
CA GLU A 250 -11.74 0.98 -4.15
C GLU A 250 -11.88 2.37 -3.49
N HIS A 251 -10.94 3.27 -3.72
CA HIS A 251 -10.97 4.64 -3.20
C HIS A 251 -10.19 5.59 -4.09
N LYS A 252 -10.60 6.87 -4.09
CA LYS A 252 -9.95 7.96 -4.81
C LYS A 252 -9.79 9.16 -3.90
N SER A 253 -8.60 9.75 -3.86
CA SER A 253 -8.34 11.05 -3.25
C SER A 253 -7.42 11.89 -4.13
N PHE A 254 -7.45 13.20 -3.94
CA PHE A 254 -6.57 14.11 -4.69
C PHE A 254 -6.36 15.41 -3.93
N THR A 255 -5.22 16.03 -4.19
CA THR A 255 -4.87 17.35 -3.67
C THR A 255 -4.45 18.25 -4.83
N VAL A 256 -5.06 19.44 -4.89
CA VAL A 256 -4.72 20.48 -5.85
C VAL A 256 -4.43 21.75 -5.09
N GLU A 257 -3.16 22.09 -5.03
CA GLU A 257 -2.66 23.30 -4.36
C GLU A 257 -2.01 24.23 -5.38
N GLU A 258 -2.09 25.52 -5.13
CA GLU A 258 -1.48 26.52 -6.01
C GLU A 258 0.04 26.34 -6.03
N ASN A 259 0.64 26.38 -7.23
CA ASN A 259 2.07 26.22 -7.45
C ASN A 259 2.68 24.87 -7.05
N GLN A 260 1.85 23.86 -6.81
CA GLN A 260 2.28 22.49 -6.55
C GLN A 260 1.81 21.55 -7.68
N PRO A 261 2.50 20.41 -7.92
CA PRO A 261 1.96 19.37 -8.78
C PRO A 261 0.60 18.91 -8.28
N LYS A 262 -0.32 18.64 -9.18
CA LYS A 262 -1.58 17.98 -8.82
C LYS A 262 -1.29 16.55 -8.41
N LYS A 263 -1.81 16.12 -7.28
CA LYS A 263 -1.54 14.80 -6.69
C LYS A 263 -2.80 13.99 -6.60
N VAL A 264 -2.67 12.69 -6.86
CA VAL A 264 -3.77 11.74 -6.80
C VAL A 264 -3.32 10.50 -6.04
N ALA A 265 -4.19 9.95 -5.21
CA ALA A 265 -4.04 8.63 -4.60
C ALA A 265 -5.24 7.76 -4.97
N ILE A 266 -4.94 6.53 -5.40
CA ILE A 266 -5.94 5.52 -5.75
C ILE A 266 -5.63 4.24 -4.99
N ARG A 267 -6.60 3.76 -4.18
CA ARG A 267 -6.57 2.40 -3.68
C ARG A 267 -7.41 1.52 -4.61
N TRP A 268 -6.87 0.36 -4.93
CA TRP A 268 -7.45 -0.55 -5.91
C TRP A 268 -7.30 -2.01 -5.50
N SER A 269 -8.11 -2.86 -6.12
CA SER A 269 -7.95 -4.31 -6.06
C SER A 269 -7.86 -4.92 -7.44
N LEU A 270 -7.11 -6.03 -7.55
CA LEU A 270 -7.11 -6.91 -8.72
C LEU A 270 -7.49 -8.31 -8.25
N VAL A 271 -8.65 -8.81 -8.71
CA VAL A 271 -9.27 -10.03 -8.18
C VAL A 271 -9.54 -11.01 -9.31
N GLY A 272 -9.00 -12.22 -9.19
CA GLY A 272 -9.18 -13.27 -10.21
C GLY A 272 -8.31 -14.47 -9.95
N LYS A 273 -7.79 -15.08 -11.03
CA LYS A 273 -6.94 -16.26 -10.95
C LYS A 273 -5.55 -15.98 -11.52
N HIS A 274 -4.55 -16.63 -10.96
CA HIS A 274 -3.23 -16.74 -11.58
C HIS A 274 -3.31 -17.73 -12.74
N SER A 275 -3.93 -17.28 -13.86
CA SER A 275 -4.24 -18.10 -15.03
C SER A 275 -3.26 -17.92 -16.18
N GLY A 276 -2.35 -16.94 -16.10
CA GLY A 276 -1.32 -16.67 -17.09
C GLY A 276 0.10 -16.95 -16.61
N ASN A 277 0.99 -17.17 -17.57
CA ASN A 277 2.42 -17.29 -17.32
C ASN A 277 3.06 -15.90 -17.36
N GLY A 278 3.70 -15.48 -16.28
CA GLY A 278 4.26 -14.13 -16.16
C GLY A 278 5.27 -14.01 -15.02
N ILE A 279 5.33 -12.83 -14.42
CA ILE A 279 6.29 -12.51 -13.33
C ILE A 279 6.10 -13.39 -12.08
N PHE A 280 4.95 -14.00 -11.91
CA PHE A 280 4.67 -14.96 -10.85
C PHE A 280 4.81 -16.44 -11.31
N GLY A 281 5.55 -16.68 -12.39
CA GLY A 281 5.85 -18.02 -12.89
C GLY A 281 4.73 -18.61 -13.75
N GLN A 282 4.64 -19.96 -13.75
CA GLN A 282 3.62 -20.69 -14.50
C GLN A 282 2.25 -20.58 -13.83
N ALA A 283 1.20 -20.52 -14.64
CA ALA A 283 -0.19 -20.46 -14.20
C ALA A 283 -0.51 -21.57 -13.19
N SER A 284 -0.99 -21.18 -12.02
CA SER A 284 -1.34 -22.11 -10.93
C SER A 284 -2.84 -22.26 -10.74
N ASN A 285 -3.65 -21.43 -11.39
CA ASN A 285 -5.09 -21.29 -11.17
C ASN A 285 -5.48 -21.00 -9.71
N SER A 286 -4.55 -20.41 -8.93
CA SER A 286 -4.82 -19.94 -7.58
C SER A 286 -5.74 -18.73 -7.62
N GLU A 287 -6.72 -18.66 -6.73
CA GLU A 287 -7.50 -17.45 -6.49
C GLU A 287 -6.57 -16.39 -5.92
N ILE A 288 -6.64 -15.19 -6.48
CA ILE A 288 -5.75 -14.07 -6.12
C ILE A 288 -6.57 -12.84 -5.80
N TYR A 289 -6.19 -12.17 -4.73
CA TYR A 289 -6.58 -10.82 -4.40
C TYR A 289 -5.33 -9.98 -4.22
N ILE A 290 -5.18 -8.92 -5.01
CA ILE A 290 -4.10 -7.95 -4.85
C ILE A 290 -4.72 -6.66 -4.35
N MET A 291 -4.29 -6.20 -3.18
CA MET A 291 -4.54 -4.86 -2.67
C MET A 291 -3.39 -3.97 -3.10
N GLY A 292 -3.69 -2.88 -3.80
CA GLY A 292 -2.69 -1.92 -4.21
C GLY A 292 -3.09 -0.49 -3.91
N ILE A 293 -2.10 0.37 -3.73
CA ILE A 293 -2.27 1.82 -3.60
C ILE A 293 -1.27 2.50 -4.53
N ASN A 294 -1.78 3.40 -5.37
CA ASN A 294 -0.97 4.25 -6.24
C ASN A 294 -1.04 5.69 -5.78
N HIS A 295 0.10 6.37 -5.83
CA HIS A 295 0.18 7.83 -5.83
C HIS A 295 0.69 8.31 -7.20
N ALA A 296 0.16 9.42 -7.70
CA ALA A 296 0.64 10.03 -8.93
C ALA A 296 0.75 11.55 -8.80
N GLU A 297 1.81 12.10 -9.38
CA GLU A 297 1.97 13.54 -9.60
C GLU A 297 1.75 13.82 -11.08
N ILE A 298 0.82 14.75 -11.34
CA ILE A 298 0.40 15.10 -12.69
C ILE A 298 0.97 16.46 -13.07
N GLY A 299 1.86 16.44 -14.04
CA GLY A 299 2.45 17.62 -14.65
C GLY A 299 1.69 18.12 -15.88
N PRO A 300 2.19 19.15 -16.55
CA PRO A 300 1.54 19.73 -17.73
C PRO A 300 1.39 18.77 -18.94
N ARG A 301 2.19 17.70 -18.99
CA ARG A 301 2.23 16.73 -20.08
C ARG A 301 1.74 15.34 -19.66
N GLY A 302 1.03 15.22 -18.55
CA GLY A 302 0.53 13.97 -18.03
C GLY A 302 1.22 13.52 -16.73
N ILE A 303 1.10 12.24 -16.41
CA ILE A 303 1.67 11.65 -15.19
C ILE A 303 3.19 11.71 -15.24
N LYS A 304 3.79 12.43 -14.29
CA LYS A 304 5.24 12.69 -14.25
C LYS A 304 5.96 11.75 -13.29
N ASN A 305 5.39 11.55 -12.12
CA ASN A 305 5.87 10.59 -11.14
C ASN A 305 4.70 9.70 -10.72
N GLU A 306 4.96 8.41 -10.58
CA GLU A 306 3.98 7.44 -10.13
C GLU A 306 4.61 6.48 -9.14
N TRP A 307 3.94 6.24 -8.03
CA TRP A 307 4.32 5.24 -7.02
C TRP A 307 3.24 4.17 -7.02
N VAL A 308 3.62 2.97 -7.40
CA VAL A 308 2.75 1.79 -7.38
C VAL A 308 3.19 0.89 -6.26
N LEU A 309 2.29 0.54 -5.37
CA LEU A 309 2.61 -0.32 -4.25
C LEU A 309 1.58 -1.44 -4.09
N PHE A 310 2.06 -2.67 -4.08
CA PHE A 310 1.38 -3.88 -3.65
C PHE A 310 2.41 -4.86 -3.06
N ASP A 311 1.96 -5.84 -2.29
CA ASP A 311 2.86 -6.81 -1.67
C ASP A 311 2.99 -8.09 -2.51
N GLU A 312 4.14 -8.25 -3.16
CA GLU A 312 4.45 -9.44 -3.95
C GLU A 312 4.50 -10.72 -3.12
N THR A 313 4.93 -10.61 -1.84
CA THR A 313 5.06 -11.79 -0.99
C THR A 313 3.69 -12.34 -0.58
N ALA A 314 2.70 -11.46 -0.44
CA ALA A 314 1.31 -11.87 -0.21
C ALA A 314 0.72 -12.57 -1.44
N ILE A 315 1.07 -12.15 -2.66
CA ILE A 315 0.66 -12.83 -3.89
C ILE A 315 1.29 -14.22 -3.94
N TRP A 316 2.60 -14.34 -3.69
CA TRP A 316 3.27 -15.64 -3.62
C TRP A 316 2.68 -16.54 -2.55
N LYS A 317 2.31 -15.99 -1.39
CA LYS A 317 1.68 -16.77 -0.31
C LYS A 317 0.34 -17.36 -0.75
N GLN A 318 -0.51 -16.58 -1.45
CA GLN A 318 -1.77 -17.06 -2.02
C GLN A 318 -1.54 -18.20 -3.04
N ILE A 319 -0.54 -18.06 -3.92
CA ILE A 319 -0.18 -19.11 -4.88
C ILE A 319 0.27 -20.38 -4.15
N LEU A 320 1.19 -20.27 -3.19
CA LEU A 320 1.77 -21.41 -2.48
C LEU A 320 0.76 -22.13 -1.57
N ILE A 321 -0.18 -21.43 -0.96
CA ILE A 321 -1.27 -22.07 -0.20
C ILE A 321 -2.09 -23.02 -1.08
N LYS A 322 -2.20 -22.74 -2.37
CA LYS A 322 -2.92 -23.59 -3.33
C LYS A 322 -2.06 -24.69 -3.92
N THR A 323 -0.79 -24.43 -4.17
CA THR A 323 0.09 -25.34 -4.93
C THR A 323 0.96 -26.24 -4.07
N GLY A 324 1.17 -25.92 -2.82
CA GLY A 324 2.06 -26.63 -1.88
C GLY A 324 3.41 -26.01 -1.77
#